data_e7309f0233292a195c16908cf98d198d
#
_entry.id   e7309f0233292a195c16908cf98d198d
#
_cell.length_a   1.000
_cell.length_b   1.000
_cell.length_c   1.000
_cell.angle_alpha   90.00
_cell.angle_beta   90.00
_cell.angle_gamma   90.00
#
_symmetry.space_group_name_H-M   'P 1'
#
loop_
_entity.id
_entity.type
_entity.pdbx_description
1 polymer ?
#
loop_
_entity_poly.entity_id
_entity_poly.type
_entity_poly.pdbx_seq_one_letter_code
_entity_poly.pdbx_strand_id
1 'polypeptide(L)'
;LSKIIDISKEFGAKKVLLFGSCLNDLKSARDIDIAVSGIKPDSFFAYYGKVSMLIKDEVDIIDLDDIRDHLCKRILEKGRVIYERSA
;
A
#
# COMPACT_ATOMS: atom_id res chain seq x y z
N LEU A 1 5.34 -6.77 -6.81
CA LEU A 1 5.33 -6.24 -5.43
C LEU A 1 6.65 -5.59 -5.03
N SER A 2 7.78 -6.07 -5.55
CA SER A 2 9.08 -5.47 -5.21
C SER A 2 9.19 -4.01 -5.64
N LYS A 3 8.60 -3.64 -6.77
CA LYS A 3 8.58 -2.25 -7.22
C LYS A 3 7.80 -1.35 -6.27
N ILE A 4 6.66 -1.84 -5.77
CA ILE A 4 5.85 -1.10 -4.80
C ILE A 4 6.63 -0.89 -3.51
N ILE A 5 7.32 -1.92 -3.06
CA ILE A 5 8.15 -1.83 -1.85
C ILE A 5 9.27 -0.83 -2.02
N ASP A 6 9.95 -0.86 -3.16
CA ASP A 6 11.06 0.07 -3.45
C ASP A 6 10.59 1.52 -3.47
N ILE A 7 9.45 1.78 -4.13
CA ILE A 7 8.87 3.12 -4.16
C ILE A 7 8.45 3.56 -2.77
N SER A 8 7.85 2.65 -1.99
CA SER A 8 7.43 2.94 -0.64
C SER A 8 8.62 3.32 0.25
N LYS A 9 9.73 2.62 0.10
CA LYS A 9 10.97 2.96 0.84
C LYS A 9 11.47 4.34 0.46
N GLU A 10 11.43 4.66 -0.82
CA GLU A 10 11.87 5.96 -1.34
C GLU A 10 11.09 7.10 -0.72
N PHE A 11 9.80 6.91 -0.47
CA PHE A 11 8.93 7.92 0.11
C PHE A 11 8.85 7.86 1.64
N GLY A 12 9.62 6.98 2.25
CA GLY A 12 9.70 6.91 3.72
C GLY A 12 8.56 6.20 4.40
N ALA A 13 7.87 5.31 3.70
CA ALA A 13 6.78 4.54 4.30
C ALA A 13 7.27 3.72 5.48
N LYS A 14 6.42 3.60 6.50
CA LYS A 14 6.69 2.76 7.66
C LYS A 14 6.20 1.34 7.47
N LYS A 15 5.06 1.19 6.83
CA LYS A 15 4.43 -0.11 6.64
C LYS A 15 3.62 -0.12 5.36
N VAL A 16 3.65 -1.25 4.66
CA VAL A 16 2.83 -1.49 3.47
C VAL A 16 2.15 -2.84 3.64
N LEU A 17 0.83 -2.85 3.47
CA LEU A 17 0.03 -4.07 3.56
C LEU A 17 -0.65 -4.34 2.23
N LEU A 18 -0.76 -5.62 1.89
CA LEU A 18 -1.54 -6.09 0.76
C LEU A 18 -2.87 -6.61 1.29
N PHE A 19 -3.98 -6.21 0.68
CA PHE A 19 -5.30 -6.66 1.12
C PHE A 19 -6.25 -6.82 -0.07
N GLY A 20 -7.48 -7.24 0.21
CA GLY A 20 -8.48 -7.45 -0.82
C GLY A 20 -8.29 -8.75 -1.58
N SER A 21 -8.75 -8.79 -2.82
CA SER A 21 -8.71 -10.00 -3.65
C SER A 21 -7.29 -10.49 -3.93
N CYS A 22 -6.32 -9.60 -3.86
CA CYS A 22 -4.92 -9.96 -4.09
C CYS A 22 -4.37 -10.96 -3.08
N LEU A 23 -4.98 -11.05 -1.90
CA LEU A 23 -4.53 -11.99 -0.87
C LEU A 23 -4.79 -13.43 -1.27
N ASN A 24 -5.84 -13.67 -2.05
CA ASN A 24 -6.25 -15.02 -2.40
C ASN A 24 -5.68 -15.51 -3.72
N ASP A 25 -5.53 -14.60 -4.70
CA ASP A 25 -5.06 -14.98 -6.01
C ASP A 25 -4.35 -13.82 -6.70
N LEU A 26 -3.04 -13.73 -6.50
CA LEU A 26 -2.22 -12.67 -7.10
C LEU A 26 -2.12 -12.80 -8.61
N LYS A 27 -2.21 -14.03 -9.14
CA LYS A 27 -2.03 -14.26 -10.57
C LYS A 27 -3.20 -13.77 -11.41
N SER A 28 -4.42 -13.89 -10.88
CA SER A 28 -5.60 -13.47 -11.60
C SER A 28 -6.13 -12.12 -11.15
N ALA A 29 -5.60 -11.54 -10.09
CA ALA A 29 -6.02 -10.24 -9.62
C ALA A 29 -5.56 -9.16 -10.58
N ARG A 30 -6.51 -8.37 -11.08
CA ARG A 30 -6.21 -7.22 -11.95
C ARG A 30 -5.96 -5.97 -11.15
N ASP A 31 -6.62 -5.85 -10.00
CA ASP A 31 -6.52 -4.71 -9.11
C ASP A 31 -5.66 -5.09 -7.91
N ILE A 32 -4.71 -4.25 -7.60
CA ILE A 32 -3.86 -4.42 -6.43
C ILE A 32 -4.32 -3.42 -5.40
N ASP A 33 -4.71 -3.92 -4.22
CA ASP A 33 -5.13 -3.06 -3.11
C ASP A 33 -4.03 -3.07 -2.05
N ILE A 34 -3.48 -1.89 -1.78
CA ILE A 34 -2.47 -1.75 -0.73
C ILE A 34 -2.86 -0.65 0.24
N ALA A 35 -2.37 -0.79 1.46
CA ALA A 35 -2.52 0.22 2.49
C ALA A 35 -1.13 0.58 2.99
N VAL A 36 -0.85 1.88 3.11
CA VAL A 36 0.47 2.35 3.52
C VAL A 36 0.36 3.30 4.72
N SER A 37 1.39 3.30 5.55
CA SER A 37 1.51 4.28 6.62
C SER A 37 2.88 4.92 6.58
N GLY A 38 2.97 6.14 7.11
CA GLY A 38 4.23 6.85 7.23
C GLY A 38 4.58 7.77 6.07
N ILE A 39 3.74 7.84 5.05
CA ILE A 39 3.97 8.77 3.94
C ILE A 39 3.33 10.10 4.27
N LYS A 40 4.09 11.19 4.14
CA LYS A 40 3.59 12.53 4.44
C LYS A 40 2.44 12.90 3.50
N PRO A 41 1.41 13.60 4.01
CA PRO A 41 0.25 13.98 3.18
C PRO A 41 0.64 14.74 1.91
N ASP A 42 1.61 15.64 1.99
CA ASP A 42 2.04 16.43 0.84
C ASP A 42 2.84 15.61 -0.18
N SER A 43 3.33 14.44 0.21
CA SER A 43 4.06 13.53 -0.67
C SER A 43 3.19 12.40 -1.20
N PHE A 44 1.99 12.23 -0.66
CA PHE A 44 1.13 11.09 -0.99
C PHE A 44 0.73 11.07 -2.48
N PHE A 45 0.42 12.21 -3.04
CA PHE A 45 0.07 12.30 -4.45
C PHE A 45 1.23 11.89 -5.36
N ALA A 46 2.44 12.33 -5.02
CA ALA A 46 3.62 11.97 -5.80
C ALA A 46 3.88 10.46 -5.71
N TYR A 47 3.68 9.90 -4.51
CA TYR A 47 3.81 8.46 -4.29
C TYR A 47 2.80 7.68 -5.14
N TYR A 48 1.53 8.07 -5.05
CA TYR A 48 0.46 7.41 -5.81
C TYR A 48 0.72 7.48 -7.31
N GLY A 49 1.10 8.66 -7.79
CA GLY A 49 1.40 8.87 -9.20
C GLY A 49 2.55 8.00 -9.68
N LYS A 50 3.60 7.91 -8.88
CA LYS A 50 4.77 7.10 -9.23
C LYS A 50 4.45 5.61 -9.28
N VAL A 51 3.70 5.12 -8.30
CA VAL A 51 3.25 3.72 -8.30
C VAL A 51 2.41 3.44 -9.53
N SER A 52 1.47 4.32 -9.84
CA SER A 52 0.58 4.14 -11.00
C SER A 52 1.34 4.15 -12.32
N MET A 53 2.41 4.95 -12.41
CA MET A 53 3.22 5.02 -13.62
C MET A 53 4.08 3.78 -13.85
N LEU A 54 4.64 3.23 -12.77
CA LEU A 54 5.62 2.15 -12.88
C LEU A 54 5.00 0.76 -12.80
N ILE A 55 3.77 0.66 -12.31
CA ILE A 55 3.06 -0.61 -12.19
C ILE A 55 1.98 -0.65 -13.28
N LYS A 56 1.98 -1.72 -14.08
CA LYS A 56 1.03 -1.86 -15.18
C LYS A 56 -0.39 -2.14 -14.72
N ASP A 57 -0.52 -2.82 -13.60
CA ASP A 57 -1.83 -3.16 -13.04
C ASP A 57 -2.44 -1.97 -12.33
N GLU A 58 -3.75 -1.95 -12.17
CA GLU A 58 -4.41 -0.94 -11.39
C GLU A 58 -4.09 -1.14 -9.92
N VAL A 59 -3.64 -0.07 -9.28
CA VAL A 59 -3.28 -0.10 -7.87
C VAL A 59 -4.12 0.91 -7.11
N ASP A 60 -4.85 0.43 -6.11
CA ASP A 60 -5.57 1.29 -5.19
C ASP A 60 -4.76 1.40 -3.91
N ILE A 61 -4.49 2.63 -3.49
CA ILE A 61 -3.65 2.91 -2.33
C ILE A 61 -4.50 3.60 -1.26
N ILE A 62 -4.51 3.02 -0.07
CA ILE A 62 -5.19 3.60 1.08
C ILE A 62 -4.14 4.13 2.04
N ASP A 63 -4.34 5.36 2.50
CA ASP A 63 -3.48 5.98 3.51
C ASP A 63 -3.98 5.57 4.90
N LEU A 64 -3.25 4.68 5.55
CA LEU A 64 -3.62 4.19 6.88
C LEU A 64 -3.60 5.29 7.95
N ASP A 65 -2.88 6.37 7.69
CA ASP A 65 -2.79 7.47 8.64
C ASP A 65 -3.96 8.45 8.54
N ASP A 66 -4.81 8.28 7.52
CA ASP A 66 -5.91 9.20 7.23
C ASP A 66 -7.25 8.50 7.03
N ILE A 67 -7.43 7.31 7.57
CA ILE A 67 -8.70 6.58 7.50
C ILE A 67 -9.28 6.40 8.90
N ARG A 68 -10.58 6.07 8.94
CA ARG A 68 -11.28 5.85 10.22
C ARG A 68 -10.67 4.67 10.98
N ASP A 69 -10.63 4.80 12.30
CA ASP A 69 -9.99 3.82 13.16
C ASP A 69 -10.49 2.38 12.94
N HIS A 70 -11.80 2.20 12.82
CA HIS A 70 -12.35 0.85 12.65
C HIS A 70 -11.94 0.23 11.31
N LEU A 71 -11.83 1.04 10.25
CA LEU A 71 -11.39 0.56 8.96
C LEU A 71 -9.90 0.23 8.97
N CYS A 72 -9.11 1.08 9.61
CA CYS A 72 -7.68 0.85 9.78
C CYS A 72 -7.43 -0.46 10.53
N LYS A 73 -8.14 -0.67 11.62
CA LYS A 73 -8.04 -1.90 12.41
C LYS A 73 -8.38 -3.13 11.59
N ARG A 74 -9.44 -3.04 10.78
CA ARG A 74 -9.87 -4.14 9.93
C ARG A 74 -8.82 -4.48 8.88
N ILE A 75 -8.22 -3.48 8.28
CA ILE A 75 -7.16 -3.68 7.29
C ILE A 75 -5.94 -4.31 7.94
N LEU A 76 -5.55 -3.83 9.12
CA LEU A 76 -4.42 -4.38 9.86
C LEU A 76 -4.63 -5.83 10.28
N GLU A 77 -5.87 -6.21 10.59
CA GLU A 77 -6.19 -7.57 10.97
C GLU A 77 -6.21 -8.52 9.78
N LYS A 78 -6.73 -8.07 8.63
CA LYS A 78 -6.93 -8.92 7.45
C LYS A 78 -5.87 -8.75 6.38
N GLY A 79 -5.15 -7.64 6.38
CA GLY A 79 -4.11 -7.39 5.40
C GLY A 79 -2.85 -8.18 5.71
N ARG A 80 -2.04 -8.38 4.68
CA ARG A 80 -0.74 -9.03 4.81
C ARG A 80 0.36 -7.98 4.72
N VAL A 81 1.20 -7.90 5.74
CA VAL A 81 2.33 -6.96 5.73
C VAL A 81 3.36 -7.45 4.72
N ILE A 82 3.65 -6.62 3.71
CA ILE A 82 4.66 -6.93 2.71
C ILE A 82 5.93 -6.11 2.90
N TYR A 83 5.85 -5.04 3.69
CA TYR A 83 7.00 -4.24 4.06
C TYR A 83 6.75 -3.57 5.40
N GLU A 84 7.74 -3.58 6.26
CA GLU A 84 7.69 -2.89 7.54
C GLU A 84 9.07 -2.37 7.87
N ARG A 85 9.17 -1.05 8.06
CA ARG A 85 10.43 -0.42 8.37
C ARG A 85 10.82 -0.74 9.81
N SER A 86 12.02 -1.26 9.99
CA SER A 86 12.54 -1.46 11.33
C SER A 86 13.01 -0.12 11.87
N ALA A 87 12.34 0.31 12.91
CA ALA A 87 12.56 1.58 13.65
C ALA A 87 13.53 2.55 13.06
#